data_f25ccc953f25f323cad0392467185ff3
#
_entry.id   f25ccc953f25f323cad0392467185ff3
#
_cell.length_a   1.000
_cell.length_b   1.000
_cell.length_c   1.000
_cell.angle_alpha   90.00
_cell.angle_beta   90.00
_cell.angle_gamma   90.00
#
_symmetry.space_group_name_H-M   'P 1'
#
loop_
_entity.id
_entity.type
_entity.pdbx_description
1 polymer ?
#
loop_
_entity_poly.entity_id
_entity_poly.type
_entity_poly.pdbx_seq_one_letter_code
_entity_poly.pdbx_strand_id
1 'polypeptide(L)'
;MNLLNAEDGGHRRCICVTNNEVSADEAKKFTAAGLRQGDPLWEEHGIARYVTWPRTKCSIEGVDVNGVPLKGNYIGSDMPMSDGFKANAIFCELTYESAWPIRLDRAFDSIAPILWVQAGCRGPIIRRIGKSYLTTDYYGVLFDYNQASKFCDKVKGTPSIKTVYVVTDDQRRYSNMCKRLPNVEVHRLYETYLRTFEICGEGGLD
;
A
#
# COMPACT_ATOMS: atom_id res chain seq x y z
N MET A 1 -3.41 16.29 -9.35
CA MET A 1 -2.20 15.45 -9.40
C MET A 1 -2.08 14.72 -10.73
N ASN A 2 -3.01 13.81 -11.09
CA ASN A 2 -2.94 13.05 -12.35
C ASN A 2 -2.90 13.95 -13.59
N LEU A 3 -3.70 15.00 -13.63
CA LEU A 3 -3.67 16.00 -14.70
C LEU A 3 -2.29 16.65 -14.84
N LEU A 4 -1.70 17.13 -13.75
CA LEU A 4 -0.36 17.72 -13.76
C LEU A 4 0.71 16.72 -14.24
N ASN A 5 0.60 15.45 -13.84
CA ASN A 5 1.52 14.42 -14.33
C ASN A 5 1.34 14.15 -15.83
N ALA A 6 0.12 14.25 -16.35
CA ALA A 6 -0.16 14.09 -17.78
C ALA A 6 0.38 15.26 -18.59
N GLU A 7 0.30 16.49 -18.06
CA GLU A 7 0.76 17.72 -18.73
C GLU A 7 2.28 17.86 -18.78
N ASP A 8 2.97 17.51 -17.70
CA ASP A 8 4.42 17.74 -17.58
C ASP A 8 5.30 16.47 -17.54
N GLY A 9 4.66 15.27 -17.69
CA GLY A 9 5.36 13.99 -17.57
C GLY A 9 5.85 13.68 -16.16
N GLY A 10 5.33 14.36 -15.15
CA GLY A 10 5.73 14.22 -13.76
C GLY A 10 5.33 12.88 -13.15
N HIS A 11 5.88 12.58 -11.98
CA HIS A 11 5.65 11.34 -11.23
C HIS A 11 5.16 11.60 -9.80
N ARG A 12 4.31 12.61 -9.64
CA ARG A 12 3.70 12.96 -8.35
C ARG A 12 2.82 11.81 -7.86
N ARG A 13 2.81 11.61 -6.56
CA ARG A 13 2.00 10.59 -5.87
C ARG A 13 1.22 11.24 -4.73
N CYS A 14 0.11 10.62 -4.38
CA CYS A 14 -0.74 11.05 -3.29
C CYS A 14 -1.09 9.84 -2.42
N ILE A 15 -1.04 10.01 -1.12
CA ILE A 15 -1.54 9.07 -0.12
C ILE A 15 -2.64 9.80 0.63
N CYS A 16 -3.86 9.26 0.56
CA CYS A 16 -5.00 9.77 1.31
C CYS A 16 -5.31 8.81 2.45
N VAL A 17 -5.45 9.35 3.65
CA VAL A 17 -5.82 8.58 4.85
C VAL A 17 -7.09 9.18 5.43
N THR A 18 -8.05 8.34 5.75
CA THR A 18 -9.35 8.76 6.31
C THR A 18 -9.92 7.66 7.20
N ASN A 19 -10.74 8.04 8.16
CA ASN A 19 -11.45 7.10 9.06
C ASN A 19 -12.68 6.45 8.41
N ASN A 20 -12.88 6.65 7.11
CA ASN A 20 -14.05 6.13 6.39
C ASN A 20 -15.39 6.55 7.02
N GLU A 21 -15.51 7.81 7.42
CA GLU A 21 -16.70 8.34 8.09
C GLU A 21 -17.92 8.32 7.16
N VAL A 22 -19.09 8.06 7.76
CA VAL A 22 -20.39 8.24 7.11
C VAL A 22 -20.98 9.61 7.50
N SER A 23 -21.95 10.12 6.71
CA SER A 23 -22.62 11.36 7.05
C SER A 23 -23.39 11.26 8.40
N ALA A 24 -23.56 12.38 9.08
CA ALA A 24 -24.26 12.41 10.37
C ALA A 24 -25.70 11.85 10.29
N ASP A 25 -26.36 12.04 9.15
CA ASP A 25 -27.73 11.54 8.95
C ASP A 25 -27.76 10.03 8.68
N GLU A 26 -26.77 9.52 7.95
CA GLU A 26 -26.61 8.07 7.75
C GLU A 26 -26.20 7.39 9.05
N ALA A 27 -25.28 7.98 9.82
CA ALA A 27 -24.87 7.46 11.12
C ALA A 27 -26.07 7.28 12.07
N LYS A 28 -26.99 8.27 12.11
CA LYS A 28 -28.22 8.16 12.89
C LYS A 28 -29.12 7.01 12.41
N LYS A 29 -29.30 6.87 11.09
CA LYS A 29 -30.11 5.79 10.51
C LYS A 29 -29.51 4.41 10.80
N PHE A 30 -28.20 4.27 10.65
CA PHE A 30 -27.49 3.01 10.89
C PHE A 30 -27.53 2.64 12.37
N THR A 31 -27.31 3.61 13.28
CA THR A 31 -27.43 3.38 14.72
C THR A 31 -28.86 2.97 15.11
N ALA A 32 -29.87 3.60 14.52
CA ALA A 32 -31.28 3.22 14.75
C ALA A 32 -31.59 1.80 14.23
N ALA A 33 -30.89 1.36 13.18
CA ALA A 33 -30.97 0.00 12.64
C ALA A 33 -30.10 -1.02 13.40
N GLY A 34 -29.40 -0.61 14.47
CA GLY A 34 -28.55 -1.47 15.29
C GLY A 34 -27.14 -1.68 14.75
N LEU A 35 -26.76 -0.98 13.68
CA LEU A 35 -25.41 -1.03 13.12
C LEU A 35 -24.46 -0.13 13.91
N ARG A 36 -23.18 -0.50 13.93
CA ARG A 36 -22.09 0.24 14.57
C ARG A 36 -20.95 0.49 13.59
N GLN A 37 -20.16 1.49 13.87
CA GLN A 37 -18.90 1.70 13.16
C GLN A 37 -18.03 0.45 13.27
N GLY A 38 -17.49 -0.01 12.13
CA GLY A 38 -16.79 -1.27 12.00
C GLY A 38 -17.64 -2.42 11.45
N ASP A 39 -18.97 -2.31 11.46
CA ASP A 39 -19.82 -3.30 10.79
C ASP A 39 -19.67 -3.19 9.27
N PRO A 40 -19.63 -4.30 8.51
CA PRO A 40 -19.43 -4.28 7.06
C PRO A 40 -20.39 -3.34 6.32
N LEU A 41 -21.68 -3.36 6.67
CA LEU A 41 -22.69 -2.48 6.05
C LEU A 41 -22.47 -1.00 6.38
N TRP A 42 -21.94 -0.68 7.57
CA TRP A 42 -21.57 0.69 7.91
C TRP A 42 -20.37 1.14 7.06
N GLU A 43 -19.34 0.31 6.99
CA GLU A 43 -18.09 0.63 6.30
C GLU A 43 -18.26 0.77 4.79
N GLU A 44 -19.22 0.06 4.19
CA GLU A 44 -19.56 0.20 2.76
C GLU A 44 -20.04 1.61 2.39
N HIS A 45 -20.67 2.32 3.30
CA HIS A 45 -21.20 3.67 3.10
C HIS A 45 -20.23 4.79 3.49
N GLY A 46 -19.07 4.45 4.03
CA GLY A 46 -18.07 5.43 4.42
C GLY A 46 -17.47 6.19 3.23
N ILE A 47 -17.06 7.43 3.47
CA ILE A 47 -16.60 8.36 2.43
C ILE A 47 -15.45 7.79 1.59
N ALA A 48 -14.59 6.98 2.17
CA ALA A 48 -13.48 6.36 1.45
C ALA A 48 -13.97 5.35 0.42
N ARG A 49 -14.83 4.43 0.83
CA ARG A 49 -15.33 3.33 -0.02
C ARG A 49 -16.42 3.80 -0.97
N TYR A 50 -17.36 4.58 -0.48
CA TYR A 50 -18.56 4.95 -1.24
C TYR A 50 -18.35 6.14 -2.17
N VAL A 51 -17.46 7.06 -1.85
CA VAL A 51 -17.25 8.28 -2.62
C VAL A 51 -15.84 8.36 -3.22
N THR A 52 -14.81 8.31 -2.38
CA THR A 52 -13.44 8.63 -2.80
C THR A 52 -12.88 7.57 -3.76
N TRP A 53 -13.03 6.31 -3.42
CA TRP A 53 -12.51 5.23 -4.24
C TRP A 53 -13.20 5.12 -5.61
N PRO A 54 -14.54 5.09 -5.71
CA PRO A 54 -15.20 5.08 -7.01
C PRO A 54 -14.83 6.28 -7.88
N ARG A 55 -14.78 7.50 -7.30
CA ARG A 55 -14.38 8.71 -8.06
C ARG A 55 -12.94 8.62 -8.56
N THR A 56 -12.03 8.13 -7.73
CA THR A 56 -10.63 7.94 -8.14
C THR A 56 -10.52 6.96 -9.30
N LYS A 57 -11.23 5.84 -9.20
CA LYS A 57 -11.28 4.82 -10.23
C LYS A 57 -11.88 5.36 -11.53
N CYS A 58 -13.05 5.98 -11.47
CA CYS A 58 -13.69 6.59 -12.63
C CYS A 58 -12.79 7.63 -13.31
N SER A 59 -12.11 8.47 -12.53
CA SER A 59 -11.18 9.47 -13.08
C SER A 59 -9.98 8.84 -13.79
N ILE A 60 -9.45 7.74 -13.29
CA ILE A 60 -8.32 7.03 -13.93
C ILE A 60 -8.79 6.30 -15.19
N GLU A 61 -9.94 5.63 -15.12
CA GLU A 61 -10.47 4.81 -16.22
C GLU A 61 -11.18 5.64 -17.32
N GLY A 62 -11.55 6.90 -17.03
CA GLY A 62 -12.28 7.77 -17.96
C GLY A 62 -13.76 7.42 -18.13
N VAL A 63 -14.30 6.56 -17.26
CA VAL A 63 -15.69 6.10 -17.29
C VAL A 63 -16.37 6.25 -15.93
N ASP A 64 -17.69 6.32 -15.92
CA ASP A 64 -18.47 6.30 -14.68
C ASP A 64 -18.59 4.87 -14.09
N VAL A 65 -19.30 4.74 -12.98
CA VAL A 65 -19.50 3.44 -12.29
C VAL A 65 -20.29 2.42 -13.14
N ASN A 66 -20.96 2.85 -14.20
CA ASN A 66 -21.69 2.01 -15.14
C ASN A 66 -20.89 1.72 -16.42
N GLY A 67 -19.63 2.20 -16.51
CA GLY A 67 -18.79 2.04 -17.69
C GLY A 67 -19.08 3.02 -18.82
N VAL A 68 -19.87 4.08 -18.56
CA VAL A 68 -20.17 5.12 -19.56
C VAL A 68 -19.05 6.16 -19.57
N PRO A 69 -18.52 6.57 -20.76
CA PRO A 69 -17.47 7.58 -20.83
C PRO A 69 -17.86 8.88 -20.12
N LEU A 70 -16.93 9.42 -19.34
CA LEU A 70 -17.13 10.69 -18.65
C LEU A 70 -17.26 11.83 -19.67
N LYS A 71 -18.15 12.79 -19.38
CA LYS A 71 -18.41 13.93 -20.25
C LYS A 71 -17.67 15.17 -19.78
N GLY A 72 -17.24 16.00 -20.75
CA GLY A 72 -16.56 17.27 -20.49
C GLY A 72 -15.06 17.12 -20.30
N ASN A 73 -14.41 18.22 -19.96
CA ASN A 73 -12.96 18.29 -19.78
C ASN A 73 -12.61 18.49 -18.30
N TYR A 74 -11.38 18.15 -17.94
CA TYR A 74 -10.86 18.50 -16.61
C TYR A 74 -10.75 20.01 -16.45
N ILE A 75 -11.05 20.51 -15.26
CA ILE A 75 -11.03 21.94 -14.95
C ILE A 75 -9.65 22.54 -15.24
N GLY A 76 -9.62 23.57 -16.10
CA GLY A 76 -8.38 24.25 -16.48
C GLY A 76 -7.55 23.51 -17.52
N SER A 77 -8.10 22.52 -18.21
CA SER A 77 -7.43 21.75 -19.27
C SER A 77 -8.37 21.45 -20.42
N ASP A 78 -7.81 21.28 -21.61
CA ASP A 78 -8.54 20.81 -22.80
C ASP A 78 -8.64 19.28 -22.86
N MET A 79 -8.09 18.57 -21.87
CA MET A 79 -8.09 17.12 -21.79
C MET A 79 -9.50 16.60 -21.48
N PRO A 80 -10.10 15.77 -22.35
CA PRO A 80 -11.39 15.13 -22.08
C PRO A 80 -11.31 14.21 -20.87
N MET A 81 -12.33 14.23 -20.03
CA MET A 81 -12.40 13.34 -18.87
C MET A 81 -12.48 11.87 -19.27
N SER A 82 -13.03 11.58 -20.46
CA SER A 82 -13.13 10.22 -21.04
C SER A 82 -11.77 9.58 -21.38
N ASP A 83 -10.71 10.38 -21.53
CA ASP A 83 -9.38 9.83 -21.84
C ASP A 83 -8.72 9.15 -20.65
N GLY A 84 -9.23 9.43 -19.44
CA GLY A 84 -8.66 8.91 -18.21
C GLY A 84 -7.20 9.30 -17.99
N PHE A 85 -6.48 8.51 -17.18
CA PHE A 85 -5.07 8.75 -16.92
C PHE A 85 -4.26 7.46 -16.97
N LYS A 86 -3.02 7.52 -17.48
CA LYS A 86 -2.03 6.44 -17.34
C LYS A 86 -1.48 6.43 -15.90
N ALA A 87 -2.35 6.14 -14.95
CA ALA A 87 -2.06 6.11 -13.53
C ALA A 87 -2.59 4.82 -12.91
N ASN A 88 -2.07 4.48 -11.75
CA ASN A 88 -2.64 3.42 -10.92
C ASN A 88 -3.02 3.98 -9.55
N ALA A 89 -3.96 3.32 -8.91
CA ALA A 89 -4.35 3.58 -7.54
C ALA A 89 -4.59 2.25 -6.83
N ILE A 90 -4.39 2.26 -5.53
CA ILE A 90 -4.73 1.14 -4.66
C ILE A 90 -5.58 1.65 -3.51
N PHE A 91 -6.61 0.90 -3.18
CA PHE A 91 -7.38 1.10 -1.97
C PHE A 91 -6.90 0.08 -0.93
N CYS A 92 -6.52 0.58 0.24
CA CYS A 92 -6.10 -0.25 1.36
C CYS A 92 -7.01 0.02 2.54
N GLU A 93 -7.39 -1.03 3.23
CA GLU A 93 -8.02 -0.96 4.53
C GLU A 93 -6.96 -1.26 5.59
N LEU A 94 -6.87 -0.39 6.60
CA LEU A 94 -5.97 -0.59 7.72
C LEU A 94 -6.77 -1.24 8.85
N THR A 95 -6.45 -2.49 9.16
CA THR A 95 -7.06 -3.25 10.25
C THR A 95 -6.03 -3.55 11.33
N TYR A 96 -6.51 -3.66 12.57
CA TYR A 96 -5.68 -4.18 13.65
C TYR A 96 -5.75 -5.70 13.64
N GLU A 97 -4.62 -6.34 13.41
CA GLU A 97 -4.47 -7.79 13.55
C GLU A 97 -3.97 -8.09 14.96
N SER A 98 -4.53 -9.14 15.62
CA SER A 98 -4.02 -9.56 16.92
C SER A 98 -2.61 -10.12 16.79
N ALA A 99 -1.75 -9.86 17.77
CA ALA A 99 -0.35 -10.30 17.80
C ALA A 99 -0.16 -11.83 17.91
N TRP A 100 -1.24 -12.63 17.98
CA TRP A 100 -1.18 -14.10 18.01
C TRP A 100 -0.71 -14.68 16.67
N PRO A 101 -0.03 -15.85 16.68
CA PRO A 101 0.95 -16.20 15.65
C PRO A 101 0.34 -16.19 14.27
N ILE A 102 0.56 -15.09 13.61
CA ILE A 102 0.32 -14.94 12.21
C ILE A 102 1.26 -15.95 11.55
N ARG A 103 0.70 -17.05 11.03
CA ARG A 103 1.49 -17.94 10.18
C ARG A 103 2.14 -17.09 9.11
N LEU A 104 3.45 -17.23 8.99
CA LEU A 104 4.35 -16.41 8.15
C LEU A 104 3.71 -16.01 6.81
N ASP A 105 2.99 -16.92 6.16
CA ASP A 105 2.41 -16.76 4.84
C ASP A 105 1.22 -15.78 4.79
N ARG A 106 0.35 -15.79 5.80
CA ARG A 106 -0.81 -14.87 5.86
C ARG A 106 -0.41 -13.47 6.30
N ALA A 107 0.53 -13.38 7.22
CA ALA A 107 1.07 -12.11 7.68
C ALA A 107 1.72 -11.33 6.55
N PHE A 108 2.49 -12.01 5.70
CA PHE A 108 3.19 -11.34 4.62
C PHE A 108 2.23 -10.68 3.62
N ASP A 109 1.14 -11.35 3.25
CA ASP A 109 0.14 -10.77 2.33
C ASP A 109 -0.54 -9.54 2.94
N SER A 110 -0.84 -9.56 4.23
CA SER A 110 -1.44 -8.44 4.95
C SER A 110 -0.51 -7.21 5.01
N ILE A 111 0.80 -7.41 5.19
CA ILE A 111 1.77 -6.30 5.24
C ILE A 111 2.30 -5.88 3.88
N ALA A 112 2.16 -6.69 2.85
CA ALA A 112 2.70 -6.44 1.52
C ALA A 112 2.32 -5.06 0.93
N PRO A 113 1.08 -4.55 1.08
CA PRO A 113 0.73 -3.21 0.65
C PRO A 113 1.53 -2.12 1.38
N ILE A 114 1.81 -2.28 2.68
CA ILE A 114 2.59 -1.32 3.47
C ILE A 114 4.04 -1.29 2.99
N LEU A 115 4.64 -2.46 2.73
CA LEU A 115 5.99 -2.56 2.16
C LEU A 115 6.09 -1.85 0.82
N TRP A 116 5.10 -2.04 -0.03
CA TRP A 116 5.02 -1.38 -1.33
C TRP A 116 4.86 0.14 -1.21
N VAL A 117 4.06 0.63 -0.24
CA VAL A 117 3.91 2.06 0.06
C VAL A 117 5.26 2.66 0.49
N GLN A 118 5.96 2.01 1.42
CA GLN A 118 7.29 2.43 1.88
C GLN A 118 8.32 2.42 0.74
N ALA A 119 8.27 1.44 -0.14
CA ALA A 119 9.12 1.36 -1.34
C ALA A 119 8.74 2.38 -2.41
N GLY A 120 7.74 3.21 -2.17
CA GLY A 120 7.40 4.35 -3.01
C GLY A 120 6.30 4.10 -4.03
N CYS A 121 5.42 3.13 -3.83
CA CYS A 121 4.20 2.89 -4.63
C CYS A 121 4.49 2.68 -6.12
N ARG A 122 5.55 1.96 -6.49
CA ARG A 122 5.91 1.70 -7.89
C ARG A 122 5.88 0.21 -8.22
N GLY A 123 5.38 -0.11 -9.40
CA GLY A 123 5.32 -1.48 -9.91
C GLY A 123 4.35 -2.37 -9.13
N PRO A 124 4.40 -3.68 -9.35
CA PRO A 124 3.51 -4.63 -8.71
C PRO A 124 3.84 -4.85 -7.23
N ILE A 125 2.83 -5.23 -6.44
CA ILE A 125 2.99 -5.61 -5.04
C ILE A 125 3.48 -7.06 -4.97
N ILE A 126 4.55 -7.31 -4.23
CA ILE A 126 5.00 -8.67 -3.89
C ILE A 126 4.10 -9.17 -2.74
N ARG A 127 3.11 -9.99 -3.04
CA ARG A 127 2.10 -10.47 -2.08
C ARG A 127 2.38 -11.84 -1.49
N ARG A 128 3.33 -12.59 -2.05
CA ARG A 128 3.60 -13.98 -1.64
C ARG A 128 5.03 -14.14 -1.18
N ILE A 129 5.22 -15.00 -0.20
CA ILE A 129 6.56 -15.42 0.21
C ILE A 129 7.17 -16.29 -0.90
N GLY A 130 8.37 -15.91 -1.33
CA GLY A 130 9.19 -16.71 -2.24
C GLY A 130 10.08 -17.69 -1.50
N LYS A 131 10.55 -18.72 -2.19
CA LYS A 131 11.50 -19.70 -1.62
C LYS A 131 12.87 -19.10 -1.29
N SER A 132 13.25 -18.01 -1.97
CA SER A 132 14.57 -17.39 -1.84
C SER A 132 14.49 -15.88 -1.69
N TYR A 133 14.20 -15.20 -2.76
CA TYR A 133 13.92 -13.76 -2.80
C TYR A 133 12.99 -13.45 -3.97
N LEU A 134 12.33 -12.30 -3.91
CA LEU A 134 11.55 -11.74 -5.00
C LEU A 134 11.96 -10.28 -5.20
N THR A 135 11.99 -9.83 -6.45
CA THR A 135 12.27 -8.43 -6.79
C THR A 135 11.27 -7.95 -7.84
N THR A 136 10.91 -6.70 -7.73
CA THR A 136 10.33 -5.90 -8.82
C THR A 136 11.43 -5.00 -9.38
N ASP A 137 11.09 -4.12 -10.30
CA ASP A 137 12.05 -3.10 -10.78
C ASP A 137 12.31 -2.00 -9.73
N TYR A 138 11.57 -1.95 -8.62
CA TYR A 138 11.60 -0.84 -7.66
C TYR A 138 11.96 -1.26 -6.23
N TYR A 139 11.68 -2.49 -5.84
CA TYR A 139 12.03 -3.01 -4.52
C TYR A 139 12.20 -4.52 -4.53
N GLY A 140 12.79 -5.05 -3.47
CA GLY A 140 13.00 -6.48 -3.31
C GLY A 140 12.78 -6.97 -1.90
N VAL A 141 12.47 -8.26 -1.77
CA VAL A 141 12.32 -8.96 -0.49
C VAL A 141 13.19 -10.21 -0.50
N LEU A 142 14.08 -10.32 0.48
CA LEU A 142 14.91 -11.50 0.72
C LEU A 142 14.26 -12.35 1.81
N PHE A 143 13.80 -13.55 1.45
CA PHE A 143 13.16 -14.49 2.38
C PHE A 143 14.14 -15.50 2.97
N ASP A 144 15.10 -15.97 2.17
CA ASP A 144 16.16 -16.89 2.60
C ASP A 144 17.53 -16.22 2.54
N TYR A 145 18.12 -16.00 3.69
CA TYR A 145 19.42 -15.34 3.81
C TYR A 145 20.56 -16.11 3.11
N ASN A 146 20.44 -17.40 2.89
CA ASN A 146 21.42 -18.18 2.13
C ASN A 146 21.55 -17.71 0.68
N GLN A 147 20.55 -17.01 0.17
CA GLN A 147 20.55 -16.41 -1.16
C GLN A 147 20.98 -14.93 -1.18
N ALA A 148 21.46 -14.40 -0.05
CA ALA A 148 21.83 -12.99 0.09
C ALA A 148 22.82 -12.50 -0.97
N SER A 149 23.76 -13.35 -1.41
CA SER A 149 24.72 -12.97 -2.44
C SER A 149 24.04 -12.69 -3.78
N LYS A 150 23.28 -13.66 -4.25
CA LYS A 150 22.52 -13.54 -5.52
C LYS A 150 21.52 -12.38 -5.49
N PHE A 151 20.87 -12.19 -4.33
CA PHE A 151 19.97 -11.07 -4.13
C PHE A 151 20.69 -9.73 -4.24
N CYS A 152 21.84 -9.56 -3.59
CA CYS A 152 22.65 -8.35 -3.69
C CYS A 152 23.10 -8.07 -5.12
N ASP A 153 23.53 -9.11 -5.86
CA ASP A 153 23.94 -8.96 -7.25
C ASP A 153 22.76 -8.51 -8.13
N LYS A 154 21.58 -9.10 -7.92
CA LYS A 154 20.35 -8.68 -8.61
C LYS A 154 19.97 -7.23 -8.31
N VAL A 155 20.03 -6.82 -7.03
CA VAL A 155 19.72 -5.45 -6.61
C VAL A 155 20.71 -4.45 -7.21
N LYS A 156 22.00 -4.75 -7.17
CA LYS A 156 23.04 -3.90 -7.79
C LYS A 156 22.89 -3.78 -9.30
N GLY A 157 22.44 -4.86 -9.95
CA GLY A 157 22.17 -4.87 -11.40
C GLY A 157 20.87 -4.18 -11.80
N THR A 158 20.07 -3.70 -10.81
CA THR A 158 18.79 -3.01 -11.04
C THR A 158 18.79 -1.66 -10.31
N PRO A 159 19.38 -0.60 -10.87
CA PRO A 159 19.60 0.69 -10.18
C PRO A 159 18.33 1.41 -9.72
N SER A 160 17.17 1.03 -10.27
CA SER A 160 15.85 1.55 -9.87
C SER A 160 15.38 0.99 -8.52
N ILE A 161 15.95 -0.10 -8.02
CA ILE A 161 15.68 -0.63 -6.68
C ILE A 161 16.38 0.28 -5.65
N LYS A 162 15.59 0.95 -4.83
CA LYS A 162 16.08 1.83 -3.76
C LYS A 162 15.78 1.32 -2.37
N THR A 163 14.87 0.36 -2.25
CA THR A 163 14.40 -0.19 -0.98
C THR A 163 14.40 -1.71 -1.04
N VAL A 164 14.91 -2.36 -0.01
CA VAL A 164 14.83 -3.81 0.14
C VAL A 164 14.44 -4.22 1.55
N TYR A 165 13.77 -5.35 1.65
CA TYR A 165 13.32 -5.95 2.90
C TYR A 165 14.04 -7.27 3.11
N VAL A 166 14.52 -7.50 4.33
CA VAL A 166 15.28 -8.71 4.69
C VAL A 166 14.57 -9.41 5.84
N VAL A 167 14.12 -10.63 5.58
CA VAL A 167 13.52 -11.48 6.59
C VAL A 167 14.63 -12.09 7.44
N THR A 168 14.84 -11.54 8.63
CA THR A 168 15.85 -12.06 9.56
C THR A 168 15.66 -11.47 10.96
N ASP A 169 15.87 -12.31 11.99
CA ASP A 169 15.97 -11.88 13.39
C ASP A 169 17.43 -11.64 13.82
N ASP A 170 18.40 -12.01 12.97
CA ASP A 170 19.82 -11.89 13.25
C ASP A 170 20.35 -10.49 12.88
N GLN A 171 20.79 -9.75 13.90
CA GLN A 171 21.39 -8.41 13.76
C GLN A 171 22.63 -8.42 12.87
N ARG A 172 23.45 -9.47 12.91
CA ARG A 172 24.67 -9.56 12.10
C ARG A 172 24.33 -9.70 10.62
N ARG A 173 23.32 -10.51 10.30
CA ARG A 173 22.81 -10.68 8.94
C ARG A 173 22.26 -9.37 8.39
N TYR A 174 21.46 -8.66 9.17
CA TYR A 174 20.95 -7.34 8.80
C TYR A 174 22.08 -6.35 8.55
N SER A 175 23.01 -6.20 9.50
CA SER A 175 24.16 -5.28 9.37
C SER A 175 25.04 -5.62 8.15
N ASN A 176 25.19 -6.89 7.84
CA ASN A 176 25.93 -7.33 6.64
C ASN A 176 25.18 -6.88 5.36
N MET A 177 23.86 -7.01 5.30
CA MET A 177 23.08 -6.54 4.15
C MET A 177 23.21 -5.04 3.95
N CYS A 178 23.15 -4.23 5.01
CA CYS A 178 23.35 -2.78 4.94
C CYS A 178 24.75 -2.43 4.37
N LYS A 179 25.79 -3.15 4.81
CA LYS A 179 27.16 -2.94 4.28
C LYS A 179 27.30 -3.33 2.82
N ARG A 180 26.59 -4.38 2.37
CA ARG A 180 26.65 -4.86 0.98
C ARG A 180 25.85 -3.99 0.01
N LEU A 181 24.86 -3.25 0.50
CA LEU A 181 23.95 -2.40 -0.26
C LEU A 181 23.95 -0.95 0.27
N PRO A 182 25.08 -0.24 0.24
CA PRO A 182 25.23 1.07 0.91
C PRO A 182 24.34 2.18 0.29
N ASN A 183 23.88 2.02 -0.95
CA ASN A 183 23.05 3.01 -1.67
C ASN A 183 21.57 2.57 -1.75
N VAL A 184 21.16 1.58 -0.96
CA VAL A 184 19.82 1.03 -0.93
C VAL A 184 19.34 1.05 0.52
N GLU A 185 18.13 1.48 0.73
CA GLU A 185 17.48 1.46 2.03
C GLU A 185 17.12 0.01 2.38
N VAL A 186 17.75 -0.52 3.42
CA VAL A 186 17.55 -1.89 3.87
C VAL A 186 16.66 -1.89 5.11
N HIS A 187 15.51 -2.53 5.02
CA HIS A 187 14.60 -2.70 6.16
C HIS A 187 14.60 -4.14 6.64
N ARG A 188 14.50 -4.31 7.95
CA ARG A 188 14.29 -5.62 8.55
C ARG A 188 12.79 -5.92 8.56
N LEU A 189 12.40 -7.10 8.07
CA LEU A 189 11.04 -7.60 8.20
C LEU A 189 10.90 -8.33 9.55
N TYR A 190 9.74 -8.25 10.15
CA TYR A 190 9.29 -8.80 11.44
C TYR A 190 9.65 -7.97 12.68
N GLU A 191 10.87 -7.61 12.96
CA GLU A 191 11.21 -6.91 14.20
C GLU A 191 10.56 -5.51 14.29
N THR A 192 10.58 -4.77 13.19
CA THR A 192 9.97 -3.43 13.15
C THR A 192 8.45 -3.47 13.30
N TYR A 193 7.81 -4.46 12.68
CA TYR A 193 6.35 -4.62 12.75
C TYR A 193 5.90 -5.17 14.10
N LEU A 194 6.59 -6.17 14.66
CA LEU A 194 6.30 -6.71 15.99
C LEU A 194 6.41 -5.63 17.06
N ARG A 195 7.45 -4.79 17.03
CA ARG A 195 7.60 -3.67 17.98
C ARG A 195 6.49 -2.62 17.86
N THR A 196 6.01 -2.35 16.65
CA THR A 196 4.89 -1.41 16.45
C THR A 196 3.60 -1.98 17.01
N PHE A 197 3.37 -3.27 16.88
CA PHE A 197 2.22 -3.98 17.46
C PHE A 197 2.33 -4.11 18.99
N GLU A 198 3.52 -4.34 19.55
CA GLU A 198 3.74 -4.35 21.01
C GLU A 198 3.43 -2.98 21.63
N ILE A 199 3.89 -1.89 21.03
CA ILE A 199 3.61 -0.53 21.52
C ILE A 199 2.11 -0.20 21.48
N CYS A 200 1.37 -0.66 20.46
CA CYS A 200 -0.07 -0.45 20.37
C CYS A 200 -0.87 -1.39 21.28
N GLY A 201 -0.33 -2.55 21.64
CA GLY A 201 -0.97 -3.54 22.54
C GLY A 201 -0.83 -3.20 24.02
N GLU A 202 0.23 -2.50 24.44
CA GLU A 202 0.42 -2.07 25.83
C GLU A 202 -0.32 -0.79 26.20
N GLY A 203 -0.81 -0.02 25.22
CA GLY A 203 -1.58 1.21 25.44
C GLY A 203 -3.09 1.03 25.63
N GLY A 204 -3.58 -0.19 25.73
CA GLY A 204 -5.02 -0.50 25.75
C GLY A 204 -5.59 -1.14 27.02
N LEU A 205 -4.90 -1.05 28.16
CA LEU A 205 -5.40 -1.50 29.45
C LEU A 205 -5.04 -0.47 30.55
N ASP A 206 -5.82 0.60 30.65
CA ASP A 206 -6.10 1.32 31.89
C ASP A 206 -7.50 1.95 31.76
#